data_832d5ddd8b3021861921d69184d5c86a
#
_entry.id   832d5ddd8b3021861921d69184d5c86a
#
_cell.length_a   1.000
_cell.length_b   1.000
_cell.length_c   1.000
_cell.angle_alpha   90.00
_cell.angle_beta   90.00
_cell.angle_gamma   90.00
#
_symmetry.space_group_name_H-M   'P 1'
#
loop_
_entity.id
_entity.type
_entity.pdbx_description
1 polymer ?
#
loop_
_entity_poly.entity_id
_entity_poly.type
_entity_poly.pdbx_seq_one_letter_code
_entity_poly.pdbx_strand_id
1 'polypeptide(L)'
;MARTPQTHSSIAVPEGEEKPLKYPGIFFKSKAMIITKVDLLPYVPFRLDDAIANARSVQPAIEILQVSATSGVGMDDWLRWLERR
;
A
#
# COMPACT_ATOMS: atom_id res chain seq x y z
N MET A 1 13.12 -19.90 16.58
CA MET A 1 12.10 -18.87 16.67
C MET A 1 11.84 -18.23 15.31
N ALA A 2 10.67 -17.78 15.15
CA ALA A 2 10.33 -17.11 13.90
C ALA A 2 10.98 -15.74 13.85
N ARG A 3 11.56 -15.43 12.73
CA ARG A 3 12.05 -14.08 12.52
C ARG A 3 10.88 -13.12 12.35
N THR A 4 11.16 -11.86 12.58
CA THR A 4 10.16 -10.82 12.36
C THR A 4 9.86 -10.74 10.86
N PRO A 5 8.61 -10.89 10.44
CA PRO A 5 8.30 -10.79 9.04
C PRO A 5 8.47 -9.37 8.54
N GLN A 6 8.68 -9.26 7.23
CA GLN A 6 8.71 -7.97 6.58
C GLN A 6 7.34 -7.32 6.75
N THR A 7 7.30 -6.11 7.31
CA THR A 7 6.03 -5.46 7.57
C THR A 7 5.53 -4.70 6.35
N HIS A 8 4.25 -4.76 6.16
CA HIS A 8 3.59 -3.98 5.14
C HIS A 8 2.21 -3.59 5.64
N SER A 9 1.68 -2.55 5.05
CA SER A 9 0.32 -2.10 5.29
C SER A 9 -0.43 -2.14 3.97
N SER A 10 -1.75 -2.13 4.05
CA SER A 10 -2.55 -2.16 2.85
C SER A 10 -3.68 -1.14 2.96
N ILE A 11 -4.09 -0.66 1.79
CA ILE A 11 -5.22 0.23 1.69
C ILE A 11 -5.97 -0.17 0.43
N ALA A 12 -7.26 -0.42 0.55
CA ALA A 12 -8.10 -0.65 -0.61
C ALA A 12 -8.63 0.68 -1.10
N VAL A 13 -8.72 0.84 -2.42
CA VAL A 13 -9.15 2.10 -3.00
C VAL A 13 -10.44 2.64 -2.36
N PRO A 14 -11.47 1.81 -2.10
CA PRO A 14 -12.68 2.34 -1.44
C PRO A 14 -12.48 2.84 -0.02
N GLU A 15 -11.37 2.51 0.63
CA GLU A 15 -11.13 2.95 2.02
C GLU A 15 -10.70 4.40 2.15
N GLY A 16 -10.25 4.99 1.05
CA GLY A 16 -9.86 6.38 1.04
C GLY A 16 -8.36 6.61 1.19
N GLU A 17 -7.92 7.76 0.68
CA GLU A 17 -6.49 8.08 0.62
C GLU A 17 -5.93 8.61 1.94
N GLU A 18 -6.78 8.83 2.93
CA GLU A 18 -6.35 9.40 4.21
C GLU A 18 -6.00 8.36 5.26
N LYS A 19 -6.11 7.07 4.91
CA LYS A 19 -5.83 6.01 5.88
C LYS A 19 -4.45 6.13 6.53
N PRO A 20 -3.37 6.48 5.82
CA PRO A 20 -2.08 6.64 6.48
C PRO A 20 -2.08 7.71 7.56
N LEU A 21 -2.88 8.76 7.39
CA LEU A 21 -2.97 9.82 8.38
C LEU A 21 -3.82 9.43 9.58
N LYS A 22 -4.81 8.54 9.35
CA LYS A 22 -5.68 8.07 10.43
C LYS A 22 -5.00 7.02 11.30
N TYR A 23 -4.10 6.23 10.73
CA TYR A 23 -3.45 5.13 11.43
C TYR A 23 -1.93 5.21 11.26
N PRO A 24 -1.31 6.32 11.67
CA PRO A 24 0.11 6.54 11.36
C PRO A 24 1.04 5.50 11.97
N GLY A 25 0.67 4.94 13.13
CA GLY A 25 1.54 3.95 13.77
C GLY A 25 1.76 2.72 12.91
N ILE A 26 0.72 2.27 12.22
CA ILE A 26 0.83 1.11 11.34
C ILE A 26 1.74 1.43 10.16
N PHE A 27 1.55 2.59 9.55
CA PHE A 27 2.31 2.96 8.36
C PHE A 27 3.75 3.33 8.68
N PHE A 28 3.98 3.90 9.86
CA PHE A 28 5.34 4.25 10.29
C PHE A 28 6.23 3.02 10.37
N LYS A 29 5.67 1.89 10.76
CA LYS A 29 6.41 0.63 10.90
C LYS A 29 6.48 -0.18 9.62
N SER A 30 5.75 0.23 8.58
CA SER A 30 5.65 -0.53 7.35
C SER A 30 6.79 -0.20 6.41
N LYS A 31 7.31 -1.20 5.73
CA LYS A 31 8.31 -1.01 4.69
C LYS A 31 7.67 -0.82 3.32
N ALA A 32 6.43 -1.25 3.18
CA ALA A 32 5.70 -1.09 1.93
C ALA A 32 4.23 -0.81 2.22
N MET A 33 3.61 -0.04 1.35
CA MET A 33 2.17 0.15 1.36
C MET A 33 1.61 -0.45 0.07
N ILE A 34 0.67 -1.36 0.21
CA ILE A 34 0.03 -2.01 -0.93
C ILE A 34 -1.33 -1.35 -1.14
N ILE A 35 -1.52 -0.77 -2.32
CA ILE A 35 -2.81 -0.19 -2.69
C ILE A 35 -3.53 -1.25 -3.50
N THR A 36 -4.60 -1.80 -2.94
CA THR A 36 -5.35 -2.88 -3.57
C THR A 36 -6.57 -2.32 -4.28
N LYS A 37 -7.15 -3.15 -5.14
CA LYS A 37 -8.37 -2.82 -5.88
C LYS A 37 -8.19 -1.59 -6.76
N VAL A 38 -7.01 -1.46 -7.35
CA VAL A 38 -6.73 -0.30 -8.21
C VAL A 38 -7.61 -0.27 -9.46
N ASP A 39 -8.22 -1.40 -9.81
CA ASP A 39 -9.18 -1.45 -10.90
C ASP A 39 -10.42 -0.58 -10.63
N LEU A 40 -10.64 -0.20 -9.38
CA LEU A 40 -11.77 0.67 -9.01
C LEU A 40 -11.44 2.15 -9.10
N LEU A 41 -10.18 2.52 -9.39
CA LEU A 41 -9.79 3.92 -9.45
C LEU A 41 -10.68 4.79 -10.34
N PRO A 42 -11.11 4.32 -11.53
CA PRO A 42 -11.98 5.15 -12.37
C PRO A 42 -13.40 5.35 -11.81
N TYR A 43 -13.77 4.57 -10.80
CA TYR A 43 -15.15 4.53 -10.32
C TYR A 43 -15.35 5.11 -8.92
N VAL A 44 -14.28 5.38 -8.20
CA VAL A 44 -14.37 5.92 -6.85
C VAL A 44 -13.48 7.15 -6.72
N PRO A 45 -13.84 8.09 -5.84
CA PRO A 45 -13.07 9.33 -5.69
C PRO A 45 -11.83 9.14 -4.81
N PHE A 46 -10.89 8.32 -5.30
CA PHE A 46 -9.64 8.06 -4.59
C PHE A 46 -8.50 8.81 -5.26
N ARG A 47 -7.75 9.56 -4.47
CA ARG A 47 -6.65 10.37 -4.99
C ARG A 47 -5.34 9.64 -4.71
N LEU A 48 -4.86 8.95 -5.73
CA LEU A 48 -3.66 8.13 -5.62
C LEU A 48 -2.45 8.93 -5.17
N ASP A 49 -2.25 10.11 -5.77
CA ASP A 49 -1.11 10.95 -5.41
C ASP A 49 -1.16 11.39 -3.95
N ASP A 50 -2.36 11.68 -3.45
CA ASP A 50 -2.54 12.05 -2.05
C ASP A 50 -2.26 10.88 -1.12
N ALA A 51 -2.69 9.67 -1.51
CA ALA A 51 -2.43 8.49 -0.70
C ALA A 51 -0.92 8.25 -0.57
N ILE A 52 -0.19 8.38 -1.65
CA ILE A 52 1.26 8.21 -1.64
C ILE A 52 1.92 9.29 -0.80
N ALA A 53 1.51 10.55 -0.99
CA ALA A 53 2.06 11.65 -0.22
C ALA A 53 1.78 11.48 1.27
N ASN A 54 0.56 11.05 1.61
CA ASN A 54 0.19 10.83 3.02
C ASN A 54 1.03 9.72 3.64
N ALA A 55 1.22 8.62 2.91
CA ALA A 55 2.04 7.52 3.41
C ALA A 55 3.48 7.95 3.62
N ARG A 56 4.03 8.72 2.69
CA ARG A 56 5.41 9.18 2.79
C ARG A 56 5.63 10.28 3.80
N SER A 57 4.57 10.99 4.18
CA SER A 57 4.68 11.94 5.29
C SER A 57 4.87 11.22 6.61
N VAL A 58 4.36 10.00 6.72
CA VAL A 58 4.48 9.17 7.91
C VAL A 58 5.76 8.32 7.86
N GLN A 59 6.06 7.75 6.69
CA GLN A 59 7.21 6.89 6.51
C GLN A 59 7.88 7.21 5.18
N PRO A 60 8.89 8.10 5.17
CA PRO A 60 9.48 8.59 3.90
C PRO A 60 10.09 7.51 3.02
N ALA A 61 10.53 6.40 3.61
CA ALA A 61 11.18 5.33 2.86
C ALA A 61 10.22 4.24 2.41
N ILE A 62 8.91 4.43 2.59
CA ILE A 62 7.95 3.38 2.28
C ILE A 62 7.88 3.13 0.77
N GLU A 63 7.89 1.84 0.39
CA GLU A 63 7.67 1.44 -1.00
C GLU A 63 6.18 1.40 -1.28
N ILE A 64 5.80 1.77 -2.49
CA ILE A 64 4.39 1.80 -2.89
C ILE A 64 4.16 0.74 -3.96
N LEU A 65 3.20 -0.14 -3.72
CA LEU A 65 2.81 -1.19 -4.65
C LEU A 65 1.32 -1.07 -4.95
N GLN A 66 0.98 -1.12 -6.23
CA GLN A 66 -0.40 -1.02 -6.68
C GLN A 66 -0.82 -2.35 -7.26
N VAL A 67 -1.87 -2.95 -6.73
CA VAL A 67 -2.29 -4.28 -7.16
C VAL A 67 -3.80 -4.35 -7.37
N SER A 68 -4.19 -5.26 -8.25
CA SER A 68 -5.59 -5.65 -8.40
C SER A 68 -5.62 -7.16 -8.61
N ALA A 69 -6.17 -7.89 -7.65
CA ALA A 69 -6.30 -9.34 -7.76
C ALA A 69 -7.23 -9.73 -8.90
N THR A 70 -8.23 -8.92 -9.18
CA THR A 70 -9.20 -9.20 -10.23
C THR A 70 -8.58 -9.11 -11.62
N SER A 71 -7.81 -8.05 -11.88
CA SER A 71 -7.20 -7.84 -13.19
C SER A 71 -5.77 -8.35 -13.28
N GLY A 72 -5.15 -8.66 -12.15
CA GLY A 72 -3.76 -9.11 -12.10
C GLY A 72 -2.74 -7.99 -12.12
N VAL A 73 -3.18 -6.74 -12.20
CA VAL A 73 -2.26 -5.60 -12.24
C VAL A 73 -1.42 -5.55 -10.96
N GLY A 74 -0.11 -5.45 -11.13
CA GLY A 74 0.82 -5.28 -10.00
C GLY A 74 1.10 -6.54 -9.21
N MET A 75 0.46 -7.67 -9.53
CA MET A 75 0.66 -8.89 -8.74
C MET A 75 2.08 -9.41 -8.84
N ASP A 76 2.71 -9.31 -10.01
CA ASP A 76 4.09 -9.74 -10.17
C ASP A 76 5.03 -8.92 -9.32
N ASP A 77 4.82 -7.61 -9.26
CA ASP A 77 5.65 -6.74 -8.43
C ASP A 77 5.49 -7.07 -6.96
N TRP A 78 4.27 -7.35 -6.54
CA TRP A 78 3.98 -7.72 -5.16
C TRP A 78 4.68 -9.02 -4.78
N LEU A 79 4.62 -10.02 -5.66
CA LEU A 79 5.27 -11.30 -5.42
C LEU A 79 6.78 -11.14 -5.37
N ARG A 80 7.36 -10.34 -6.26
CA ARG A 80 8.80 -10.07 -6.23
C ARG A 80 9.21 -9.36 -4.95
N TRP A 81 8.40 -8.44 -4.49
CA TRP A 81 8.70 -7.75 -3.24
C TRP A 81 8.74 -8.73 -2.07
N LEU A 82 7.79 -9.67 -2.04
CA LEU A 82 7.77 -10.70 -1.01
C LEU A 82 9.02 -11.57 -1.06
N GLU A 83 9.48 -11.88 -2.27
CA GLU A 83 10.66 -12.74 -2.44
C GLU A 83 11.96 -12.06 -2.05
N ARG A 84 12.02 -10.75 -2.22
CA ARG A 84 13.24 -10.01 -1.92
C ARG A 84 13.51 -9.83 -0.44
N ARG A 85 12.54 -10.05 0.37
CA ARG A 85 12.70 -9.84 1.81
C ARG A 85 13.70 -10.80 2.43
#